data_63b691b72e02746460506b773d45fb20
#
_entry.id   63b691b72e02746460506b773d45fb20
#
_cell.length_a   1.000
_cell.length_b   1.000
_cell.length_c   1.000
_cell.angle_alpha   90.00
_cell.angle_beta   90.00
_cell.angle_gamma   90.00
#
_symmetry.space_group_name_H-M   'P 1'
#
loop_
_entity.id
_entity.type
_entity.pdbx_description
1 polymer ?
#
loop_
_entity_poly.entity_id
_entity_poly.type
_entity_poly.pdbx_seq_one_letter_code
_entity_poly.pdbx_strand_id
1 'polypeptide(L)'
;MNYYLAPMMGYTDCYFRSLVENIYGNSVTTFSEMIVDKAIIHNETKTITKHFLKNNKSAIQIAGSDPEEIKRAINILNKVDIIKHVNFNLGCPSSRVQENMLGLALTQKYDLVKKCLYELIKYNKDVSVKCRLGLGMNEDKSYIFDYLKLFNEVGIKKVFIHCR
;
A
#
# COMPACT_ATOMS: atom_id res chain seq x y z
N MET A 1 1.46 -22.04 -5.81
CA MET A 1 0.45 -20.98 -5.94
C MET A 1 0.69 -19.99 -4.79
N ASN A 2 0.79 -18.69 -5.03
CA ASN A 2 1.02 -17.71 -3.97
C ASN A 2 -0.32 -17.06 -3.61
N TYR A 3 -0.66 -17.11 -2.33
CA TYR A 3 -1.85 -16.45 -1.80
C TYR A 3 -1.48 -15.12 -1.16
N TYR A 4 -2.42 -14.17 -1.18
CA TYR A 4 -2.23 -12.84 -0.63
C TYR A 4 -3.41 -12.49 0.27
N LEU A 5 -3.15 -12.25 1.56
CA LEU A 5 -4.14 -11.73 2.48
C LEU A 5 -4.20 -10.20 2.35
N ALA A 6 -5.29 -9.71 1.74
CA ALA A 6 -5.46 -8.29 1.48
C ALA A 6 -5.48 -7.46 2.78
N PRO A 7 -5.01 -6.19 2.75
CA PRO A 7 -5.11 -5.28 3.90
C PRO A 7 -6.57 -4.97 4.24
N MET A 8 -6.92 -5.13 5.52
CA MET A 8 -8.28 -4.89 6.05
C MET A 8 -8.19 -4.21 7.41
N MET A 9 -8.67 -2.94 7.50
CA MET A 9 -8.70 -2.19 8.75
C MET A 9 -9.54 -2.93 9.81
N GLY A 10 -8.98 -3.04 11.02
CA GLY A 10 -9.60 -3.75 12.14
C GLY A 10 -9.50 -5.28 12.09
N TYR A 11 -8.90 -5.85 11.04
CA TYR A 11 -8.78 -7.30 10.87
C TYR A 11 -7.34 -7.77 10.67
N THR A 12 -6.58 -7.15 9.78
CA THR A 12 -5.22 -7.59 9.47
C THR A 12 -4.17 -6.92 10.37
N ASP A 13 -4.43 -6.92 11.68
CA ASP A 13 -3.45 -6.50 12.68
C ASP A 13 -2.22 -7.44 12.73
N CYS A 14 -1.23 -7.10 13.50
CA CYS A 14 0.02 -7.87 13.56
C CYS A 14 -0.17 -9.27 14.16
N TYR A 15 -1.13 -9.46 15.06
CA TYR A 15 -1.40 -10.76 15.70
C TYR A 15 -2.09 -11.71 14.74
N PHE A 16 -3.15 -11.24 14.06
CA PHE A 16 -3.85 -12.04 13.05
C PHE A 16 -2.92 -12.42 11.90
N ARG A 17 -2.11 -11.48 11.40
CA ARG A 17 -1.14 -11.81 10.35
C ARG A 17 -0.11 -12.84 10.81
N SER A 18 0.40 -12.71 12.05
CA SER A 18 1.32 -13.69 12.62
C SER A 18 0.70 -15.08 12.70
N LEU A 19 -0.58 -15.18 13.08
CA LEU A 19 -1.30 -16.45 13.09
C LEU A 19 -1.38 -17.05 11.69
N VAL A 20 -1.79 -16.25 10.70
CA VAL A 20 -1.89 -16.70 9.29
C VAL A 20 -0.52 -17.14 8.76
N GLU A 21 0.54 -16.38 9.05
CA GLU A 21 1.90 -16.70 8.63
C GLU A 21 2.43 -18.00 9.28
N ASN A 22 2.05 -18.26 10.52
CA ASN A 22 2.41 -19.51 11.21
C ASN A 22 1.67 -20.73 10.66
N ILE A 23 0.39 -20.59 10.28
CA ILE A 23 -0.40 -21.69 9.73
C ILE A 23 -0.02 -22.01 8.29
N TYR A 24 0.15 -21.00 7.44
CA TYR A 24 0.34 -21.17 5.99
C TYR A 24 1.80 -21.00 5.53
N GLY A 25 2.68 -20.55 6.39
CA GLY A 25 4.10 -20.40 6.11
C GLY A 25 4.37 -19.47 4.93
N ASN A 26 5.26 -19.91 4.03
CA ASN A 26 5.64 -19.12 2.85
C ASN A 26 4.62 -19.16 1.70
N SER A 27 3.51 -19.90 1.87
CA SER A 27 2.44 -19.96 0.85
C SER A 27 1.56 -18.71 0.83
N VAL A 28 1.62 -17.89 1.88
CA VAL A 28 0.83 -16.67 2.00
C VAL A 28 1.74 -15.46 2.20
N THR A 29 1.42 -14.36 1.53
CA THR A 29 1.94 -13.03 1.83
C THR A 29 0.83 -12.22 2.48
N THR A 30 1.08 -11.67 3.66
CA THR A 30 0.13 -10.84 4.38
C THR A 30 0.46 -9.37 4.21
N PHE A 31 -0.55 -8.51 4.34
CA PHE A 31 -0.40 -7.05 4.31
C PHE A 31 -0.86 -6.45 5.63
N SER A 32 -0.16 -5.44 6.13
CA SER A 32 -0.62 -4.67 7.27
C SER A 32 -1.95 -3.99 6.96
N GLU A 33 -2.64 -3.53 7.97
CA GLU A 33 -3.64 -2.48 7.81
C GLU A 33 -3.02 -1.28 7.10
N MET A 34 -3.85 -0.44 6.47
CA MET A 34 -3.40 0.78 5.81
C MET A 34 -2.85 1.78 6.83
N ILE A 35 -1.62 2.22 6.64
CA ILE A 35 -0.92 3.20 7.49
C ILE A 35 -0.72 4.48 6.67
N VAL A 36 -1.13 5.62 7.21
CA VAL A 36 -0.91 6.91 6.55
C VAL A 36 0.57 7.30 6.71
N ASP A 37 1.17 7.84 5.66
CA ASP A 37 2.57 8.30 5.62
C ASP A 37 2.94 9.20 6.80
N LYS A 38 2.06 10.13 7.18
CA LYS A 38 2.24 11.01 8.36
C LYS A 38 2.43 10.25 9.66
N ALA A 39 1.77 9.11 9.83
CA ALA A 39 1.96 8.29 11.04
C ALA A 39 3.39 7.71 11.12
N ILE A 40 3.98 7.36 9.97
CA ILE A 40 5.36 6.90 9.88
C ILE A 40 6.32 8.05 10.15
N ILE A 41 6.08 9.21 9.54
CA ILE A 41 6.93 10.39 9.65
C ILE A 41 7.01 10.94 11.08
N HIS A 42 5.86 11.00 11.76
CA HIS A 42 5.77 11.63 13.10
C HIS A 42 6.01 10.67 14.26
N ASN A 43 5.88 9.36 14.06
CA ASN A 43 5.95 8.38 15.13
C ASN A 43 6.44 7.01 14.64
N GLU A 44 7.60 6.98 13.99
CA GLU A 44 8.18 5.78 13.38
C GLU A 44 8.13 4.57 14.32
N THR A 45 8.81 4.65 15.45
CA THR A 45 8.94 3.53 16.40
C THR A 45 7.57 3.01 16.84
N LYS A 46 6.66 3.91 17.29
CA LYS A 46 5.33 3.53 17.73
C LYS A 46 4.50 2.92 16.61
N THR A 47 4.61 3.47 15.39
CA THR A 47 3.88 2.97 14.23
C THR A 47 4.36 1.57 13.85
N ILE A 48 5.67 1.37 13.75
CA ILE A 48 6.24 0.07 13.38
C ILE A 48 5.94 -0.98 14.46
N THR A 49 6.17 -0.68 15.73
CA THR A 49 5.92 -1.64 16.84
C THR A 49 4.44 -1.98 17.00
N LYS A 50 3.53 -1.06 16.70
CA LYS A 50 2.09 -1.32 16.71
C LYS A 50 1.67 -2.28 15.61
N HIS A 51 2.25 -2.15 14.42
CA HIS A 51 1.80 -2.87 13.24
C HIS A 51 2.66 -4.09 12.90
N PHE A 52 3.83 -4.27 13.51
CA PHE A 52 4.72 -5.38 13.19
C PHE A 52 5.29 -6.03 14.45
N LEU A 53 5.11 -7.34 14.58
CA LEU A 53 5.85 -8.17 15.53
C LEU A 53 7.22 -8.49 14.94
N LYS A 54 8.19 -8.80 15.81
CA LYS A 54 9.60 -9.06 15.43
C LYS A 54 9.78 -10.08 14.29
N ASN A 55 8.89 -11.05 14.19
CA ASN A 55 8.98 -12.14 13.22
C ASN A 55 7.98 -12.02 12.06
N ASN A 56 7.22 -10.91 11.94
CA ASN A 56 6.31 -10.73 10.83
C ASN A 56 7.06 -10.59 9.51
N LYS A 57 6.57 -11.29 8.48
CA LYS A 57 7.06 -11.21 7.09
C LYS A 57 6.13 -10.36 6.19
N SER A 58 5.19 -9.68 6.80
CA SER A 58 4.13 -8.93 6.11
C SER A 58 4.68 -7.77 5.29
N ALA A 59 4.00 -7.46 4.21
CA ALA A 59 4.14 -6.17 3.53
C ALA A 59 3.51 -5.05 4.36
N ILE A 60 4.11 -3.87 4.39
CA ILE A 60 3.45 -2.66 4.90
C ILE A 60 2.59 -2.06 3.80
N GLN A 61 1.31 -1.77 4.11
CA GLN A 61 0.51 -0.95 3.20
C GLN A 61 0.49 0.50 3.68
N ILE A 62 0.90 1.42 2.81
CA ILE A 62 0.89 2.86 3.08
C ILE A 62 -0.12 3.60 2.20
N ALA A 63 -0.60 4.74 2.70
CA ALA A 63 -1.38 5.72 1.94
C ALA A 63 -0.83 7.11 2.19
N GLY A 64 -0.83 7.93 1.15
CA GLY A 64 -0.37 9.32 1.17
C GLY A 64 -0.78 10.00 -0.13
N SER A 65 -0.79 11.33 -0.15
CA SER A 65 -1.12 12.12 -1.33
C SER A 65 -0.13 13.25 -1.60
N ASP A 66 0.86 13.44 -0.73
CA ASP A 66 1.94 14.41 -0.91
C ASP A 66 3.24 13.67 -1.27
N PRO A 67 3.83 13.91 -2.46
CA PRO A 67 5.07 13.27 -2.87
C PRO A 67 6.24 13.49 -1.88
N GLU A 68 6.36 14.66 -1.26
CA GLU A 68 7.42 14.92 -0.28
C GLU A 68 7.19 14.16 1.03
N GLU A 69 5.95 14.00 1.46
CA GLU A 69 5.61 13.15 2.61
C GLU A 69 5.87 11.66 2.30
N ILE A 70 5.48 11.19 1.11
CA ILE A 70 5.81 9.82 0.64
C ILE A 70 7.34 9.60 0.65
N LYS A 71 8.11 10.54 0.09
CA LYS A 71 9.58 10.48 0.09
C LYS A 71 10.15 10.36 1.51
N ARG A 72 9.66 11.17 2.46
CA ARG A 72 10.08 11.11 3.87
C ARG A 72 9.74 9.77 4.49
N ALA A 73 8.52 9.26 4.29
CA ALA A 73 8.11 7.95 4.78
C ALA A 73 8.97 6.82 4.19
N ILE A 74 9.25 6.84 2.89
CA ILE A 74 10.10 5.86 2.22
C ILE A 74 11.54 5.90 2.74
N ASN A 75 12.10 7.08 2.98
CA ASN A 75 13.44 7.21 3.57
C ASN A 75 13.53 6.61 4.99
N ILE A 76 12.45 6.70 5.77
CA ILE A 76 12.34 6.05 7.07
C ILE A 76 12.26 4.53 6.89
N LEU A 77 11.32 4.06 6.05
CA LEU A 77 11.09 2.63 5.83
C LEU A 77 12.32 1.91 5.25
N ASN A 78 13.17 2.59 4.47
CA ASN A 78 14.43 2.03 3.97
C ASN A 78 15.40 1.64 5.08
N LYS A 79 15.29 2.24 6.27
CA LYS A 79 16.11 1.93 7.45
C LYS A 79 15.52 0.83 8.32
N VAL A 80 14.29 0.41 8.06
CA VAL A 80 13.58 -0.61 8.85
C VAL A 80 13.74 -1.98 8.22
N ASP A 81 14.66 -2.79 8.77
CA ASP A 81 15.02 -4.08 8.18
C ASP A 81 13.91 -5.12 8.16
N ILE A 82 12.99 -5.09 9.11
CA ILE A 82 11.88 -6.03 9.17
C ILE A 82 10.90 -5.87 8.01
N ILE A 83 10.80 -4.67 7.42
CA ILE A 83 9.91 -4.40 6.29
C ILE A 83 10.67 -4.71 4.99
N LYS A 84 10.16 -5.68 4.23
CA LYS A 84 10.76 -6.11 2.95
C LYS A 84 9.93 -5.72 1.74
N HIS A 85 8.68 -5.29 1.94
CA HIS A 85 7.76 -4.97 0.87
C HIS A 85 6.86 -3.80 1.28
N VAL A 86 6.79 -2.77 0.44
CA VAL A 86 5.86 -1.64 0.57
C VAL A 86 4.76 -1.78 -0.46
N ASN A 87 3.51 -1.67 -0.02
CA ASN A 87 2.33 -1.64 -0.88
C ASN A 87 1.66 -0.26 -0.81
N PHE A 88 1.37 0.35 -1.94
CA PHE A 88 0.68 1.64 -1.99
C PHE A 88 -0.82 1.47 -2.19
N ASN A 89 -1.61 2.15 -1.36
CA ASN A 89 -3.07 2.09 -1.43
C ASN A 89 -3.63 3.12 -2.41
N LEU A 90 -4.23 2.63 -3.50
CA LEU A 90 -5.00 3.40 -4.48
C LEU A 90 -6.44 2.88 -4.63
N GLY A 91 -6.99 2.25 -3.57
CA GLY A 91 -8.30 1.60 -3.73
C GLY A 91 -9.23 1.67 -2.52
N CYS A 92 -8.84 2.27 -1.40
CA CYS A 92 -9.72 2.39 -0.23
C CYS A 92 -10.85 3.40 -0.51
N PRO A 93 -12.15 3.00 -0.43
CA PRO A 93 -13.27 3.86 -0.76
C PRO A 93 -13.90 4.51 0.48
N SER A 94 -13.34 4.35 1.69
CA SER A 94 -13.96 4.90 2.90
C SER A 94 -13.99 6.43 2.87
N SER A 95 -15.09 7.04 3.35
CA SER A 95 -15.29 8.49 3.36
C SER A 95 -14.11 9.22 4.04
N ARG A 96 -13.70 8.75 5.22
CA ARG A 96 -12.56 9.31 5.95
C ARG A 96 -11.26 9.32 5.15
N VAL A 97 -11.03 8.31 4.32
CA VAL A 97 -9.84 8.20 3.46
C VAL A 97 -9.97 9.17 2.28
N GLN A 98 -11.17 9.25 1.69
CA GLN A 98 -11.44 10.14 0.56
C GLN A 98 -11.39 11.62 0.94
N GLU A 99 -11.90 12.02 2.12
CA GLU A 99 -11.81 13.38 2.65
C GLU A 99 -10.37 13.89 2.75
N ASN A 100 -9.42 12.98 2.97
CA ASN A 100 -8.00 13.28 3.02
C ASN A 100 -7.29 13.07 1.66
N MET A 101 -8.02 12.95 0.57
CA MET A 101 -7.50 12.71 -0.78
C MET A 101 -6.59 11.47 -0.87
N LEU A 102 -6.89 10.41 -0.10
CA LEU A 102 -6.13 9.16 -0.08
C LEU A 102 -6.87 8.03 -0.79
N GLY A 103 -6.18 6.93 -1.03
CA GLY A 103 -6.77 5.71 -1.58
C GLY A 103 -7.44 5.93 -2.93
N LEU A 104 -8.73 5.61 -3.03
CA LEU A 104 -9.46 5.72 -4.29
C LEU A 104 -9.62 7.18 -4.76
N ALA A 105 -9.80 8.15 -3.85
CA ALA A 105 -9.93 9.56 -4.21
C ALA A 105 -8.66 10.11 -4.89
N LEU A 106 -7.49 9.67 -4.47
CA LEU A 106 -6.22 10.10 -5.07
C LEU A 106 -6.15 9.75 -6.56
N THR A 107 -6.82 8.68 -6.99
CA THR A 107 -6.80 8.26 -8.40
C THR A 107 -7.52 9.22 -9.34
N GLN A 108 -8.28 10.19 -8.84
CA GLN A 108 -8.83 11.29 -9.63
C GLN A 108 -7.77 12.34 -10.02
N LYS A 109 -6.57 12.25 -9.48
CA LYS A 109 -5.44 13.17 -9.67
C LYS A 109 -4.26 12.42 -10.29
N TYR A 110 -4.38 12.03 -11.55
CA TYR A 110 -3.42 11.18 -12.26
C TYR A 110 -1.96 11.65 -12.11
N ASP A 111 -1.67 12.94 -12.35
CA ASP A 111 -0.32 13.49 -12.23
C ASP A 111 0.22 13.45 -10.79
N LEU A 112 -0.68 13.57 -9.81
CA LEU A 112 -0.28 13.47 -8.41
C LEU A 112 0.05 12.03 -8.03
N VAL A 113 -0.75 11.07 -8.50
CA VAL A 113 -0.43 9.63 -8.36
C VAL A 113 0.94 9.34 -8.98
N LYS A 114 1.19 9.82 -10.20
CA LYS A 114 2.46 9.64 -10.90
C LYS A 114 3.63 10.15 -10.06
N LYS A 115 3.53 11.35 -9.49
CA LYS A 115 4.58 11.91 -8.62
C LYS A 115 4.79 11.09 -7.35
N CYS A 116 3.71 10.65 -6.69
CA CYS A 116 3.78 9.77 -5.52
C CYS A 116 4.47 8.44 -5.84
N LEU A 117 4.16 7.84 -6.98
CA LEU A 117 4.76 6.58 -7.42
C LEU A 117 6.25 6.72 -7.70
N TYR A 118 6.71 7.82 -8.28
CA TYR A 118 8.15 8.08 -8.47
C TYR A 118 8.93 8.17 -7.15
N GLU A 119 8.31 8.69 -6.10
CA GLU A 119 8.94 8.66 -4.77
C GLU A 119 8.88 7.27 -4.14
N LEU A 120 7.76 6.56 -4.33
CA LEU A 120 7.57 5.21 -3.81
C LEU A 120 8.60 4.21 -4.31
N ILE A 121 8.93 4.24 -5.62
CA ILE A 121 9.90 3.30 -6.23
C ILE A 121 11.34 3.50 -5.76
N LYS A 122 11.63 4.59 -5.04
CA LYS A 122 12.93 4.79 -4.37
C LYS A 122 13.09 3.90 -3.14
N TYR A 123 12.04 3.14 -2.77
CA TYR A 123 12.17 2.09 -1.78
C TYR A 123 13.10 0.99 -2.31
N ASN A 124 14.11 0.64 -1.54
CA ASN A 124 15.21 -0.22 -1.97
C ASN A 124 14.90 -1.74 -1.96
N LYS A 125 13.65 -2.10 -1.67
CA LYS A 125 13.15 -3.48 -1.64
C LYS A 125 11.89 -3.58 -2.51
N ASP A 126 11.02 -4.57 -2.26
CA ASP A 126 9.83 -4.80 -3.07
C ASP A 126 8.79 -3.68 -2.94
N VAL A 127 8.25 -3.25 -4.08
CA VAL A 127 7.17 -2.26 -4.17
C VAL A 127 6.00 -2.83 -4.96
N SER A 128 4.79 -2.54 -4.53
CA SER A 128 3.55 -2.89 -5.22
C SER A 128 2.46 -1.83 -5.03
N VAL A 129 1.42 -1.92 -5.85
CA VAL A 129 0.23 -1.07 -5.74
C VAL A 129 -1.00 -1.95 -5.53
N LYS A 130 -1.96 -1.49 -4.70
CA LYS A 130 -3.30 -2.08 -4.64
C LYS A 130 -4.35 -1.04 -5.04
N CYS A 131 -5.08 -1.33 -6.11
CA CYS A 131 -6.09 -0.44 -6.69
C CYS A 131 -7.44 -1.15 -6.91
N ARG A 132 -8.40 -0.44 -7.50
CA ARG A 132 -9.69 -0.95 -7.99
C ARG A 132 -9.76 -0.88 -9.51
N LEU A 133 -10.79 -1.53 -10.09
CA LEU A 133 -11.06 -1.47 -11.53
C LEU A 133 -11.54 -0.09 -11.98
N GLY A 134 -12.13 0.70 -11.07
CA GLY A 134 -12.66 2.04 -11.35
C GLY A 134 -13.17 2.71 -10.08
N LEU A 135 -13.75 3.91 -10.24
CA LEU A 135 -14.30 4.75 -9.16
C LEU A 135 -15.78 4.40 -8.84
N GLY A 136 -16.50 3.80 -9.78
CA GLY A 136 -17.91 3.44 -9.63
C GLY A 136 -18.39 2.40 -10.62
N MET A 137 -19.73 2.19 -10.71
CA MET A 137 -20.32 1.11 -11.52
C MET A 137 -20.43 1.41 -13.02
N ASN A 138 -20.36 2.67 -13.43
CA ASN A 138 -20.61 3.12 -14.81
C ASN A 138 -19.36 3.71 -15.48
N GLU A 139 -18.17 3.31 -15.04
CA GLU A 139 -16.94 3.91 -15.55
C GLU A 139 -16.41 3.26 -16.81
N ASP A 140 -15.78 4.08 -17.61
CA ASP A 140 -15.04 3.65 -18.77
C ASP A 140 -13.89 2.71 -18.35
N LYS A 141 -13.81 1.56 -19.00
CA LYS A 141 -12.72 0.58 -18.80
C LYS A 141 -11.33 1.16 -19.12
N SER A 142 -11.25 2.31 -19.81
CA SER A 142 -9.99 3.01 -20.08
C SER A 142 -9.24 3.37 -18.79
N TYR A 143 -9.96 3.70 -17.71
CA TYR A 143 -9.40 4.07 -16.42
C TYR A 143 -8.33 3.08 -15.92
N ILE A 144 -8.67 1.80 -15.81
CA ILE A 144 -7.70 0.82 -15.30
C ILE A 144 -6.53 0.61 -16.26
N PHE A 145 -6.77 0.66 -17.58
CA PHE A 145 -5.71 0.52 -18.57
C PHE A 145 -4.71 1.68 -18.51
N ASP A 146 -5.17 2.91 -18.29
CA ASP A 146 -4.28 4.07 -18.16
C ASP A 146 -3.44 3.97 -16.89
N TYR A 147 -4.02 3.50 -15.78
CA TYR A 147 -3.27 3.22 -14.56
C TYR A 147 -2.26 2.08 -14.73
N LEU A 148 -2.61 1.00 -15.42
CA LEU A 148 -1.67 -0.09 -15.70
C LEU A 148 -0.49 0.37 -16.58
N LYS A 149 -0.73 1.24 -17.57
CA LYS A 149 0.33 1.89 -18.36
C LYS A 149 1.24 2.73 -17.45
N LEU A 150 0.65 3.58 -16.59
CA LEU A 150 1.39 4.38 -15.62
C LEU A 150 2.25 3.51 -14.69
N PHE A 151 1.68 2.45 -14.12
CA PHE A 151 2.42 1.55 -13.24
C PHE A 151 3.60 0.91 -13.94
N ASN A 152 3.42 0.48 -15.19
CA ASN A 152 4.50 -0.07 -16.01
C ASN A 152 5.57 0.99 -16.33
N GLU A 153 5.17 2.19 -16.73
CA GLU A 153 6.07 3.32 -17.01
C GLU A 153 6.95 3.66 -15.80
N VAL A 154 6.36 3.70 -14.61
CA VAL A 154 7.08 4.00 -13.38
C VAL A 154 7.94 2.83 -12.89
N GLY A 155 7.69 1.60 -13.37
CA GLY A 155 8.44 0.40 -12.99
C GLY A 155 7.81 -0.41 -11.84
N ILE A 156 6.53 -0.23 -11.55
CA ILE A 156 5.78 -1.07 -10.61
C ILE A 156 5.57 -2.46 -11.22
N LYS A 157 6.18 -3.48 -10.61
CA LYS A 157 6.16 -4.86 -11.12
C LYS A 157 4.97 -5.69 -10.62
N LYS A 158 4.30 -5.27 -9.56
CA LYS A 158 3.22 -6.02 -8.94
C LYS A 158 2.03 -5.12 -8.62
N VAL A 159 0.87 -5.48 -9.14
CA VAL A 159 -0.39 -4.75 -8.95
C VAL A 159 -1.44 -5.72 -8.43
N PHE A 160 -2.13 -5.34 -7.36
CA PHE A 160 -3.28 -6.06 -6.81
C PHE A 160 -4.55 -5.30 -7.17
N ILE A 161 -5.44 -5.94 -7.89
CA ILE A 161 -6.69 -5.32 -8.35
C ILE A 161 -7.85 -5.89 -7.56
N HIS A 162 -8.61 -5.03 -6.90
CA HIS A 162 -9.90 -5.40 -6.32
C HIS A 162 -10.96 -5.21 -7.39
N CYS A 163 -11.60 -6.30 -7.77
CA CYS A 163 -12.54 -6.36 -8.91
C CYS A 163 -13.92 -5.74 -8.63
N ARG A 164 -13.99 -4.80 -7.71
CA ARG A 164 -15.23 -4.10 -7.37
C ARG A 164 -14.99 -2.59 -7.37
#